data_d8683d8303c2a0e849db32766fce6d16
#
_entry.id   d8683d8303c2a0e849db32766fce6d16
#
_cell.length_a   1.000
_cell.length_b   1.000
_cell.length_c   1.000
_cell.angle_alpha   90.00
_cell.angle_beta   90.00
_cell.angle_gamma   90.00
#
_symmetry.space_group_name_H-M   'P 1'
#
loop_
_entity.id
_entity.type
_entity.pdbx_description
1 polymer ?
#
loop_
_entity_poly.entity_id
_entity_poly.type
_entity_poly.pdbx_seq_one_letter_code
_entity_poly.pdbx_strand_id
1 'polypeptide(L)'
;NSKNVDYIIAYLNDPNEDSLLTSGEQKQNVELLFNNGVNVVLGTGSMVVQGQVEDQVQVNDEKTNHIYSIYSLGDFFGIYASDDNRSSVIANIEFTKKIKKNKKGEIIDTVVDMKVNTPIFVWTNFSSKNIKTMYIMQDEINNYNAGNSNLTSKEYNKLVSANDRLKGLFK
;
A
#
# COMPACT_ATOMS: atom_id res chain seq x y z
N ASN A 1 -3.67 -22.82 -9.56
CA ASN A 1 -4.92 -23.42 -9.04
C ASN A 1 -5.80 -22.38 -8.35
N SER A 2 -6.22 -21.35 -9.09
CA SER A 2 -7.11 -20.28 -8.58
C SER A 2 -8.59 -20.68 -8.48
N LYS A 3 -8.93 -21.94 -8.74
CA LYS A 3 -10.34 -22.38 -8.87
C LYS A 3 -11.16 -22.34 -7.58
N ASN A 4 -10.53 -22.13 -6.42
CA ASN A 4 -11.22 -22.18 -5.11
C ASN A 4 -10.91 -20.99 -4.19
N VAL A 5 -10.38 -19.88 -4.72
CA VAL A 5 -10.10 -18.67 -3.94
C VAL A 5 -10.87 -17.49 -4.53
N ASP A 6 -11.30 -16.59 -3.66
CA ASP A 6 -12.07 -15.41 -4.08
C ASP A 6 -11.14 -14.29 -4.59
N TYR A 7 -9.95 -14.12 -3.98
CA TYR A 7 -8.94 -13.14 -4.34
C TYR A 7 -7.53 -13.75 -4.29
N ILE A 8 -6.64 -13.23 -5.13
CA ILE A 8 -5.23 -13.57 -5.14
C ILE A 8 -4.44 -12.29 -4.86
N ILE A 9 -3.60 -12.34 -3.83
CA ILE A 9 -2.66 -11.28 -3.47
C ILE A 9 -1.25 -11.77 -3.80
N ALA A 10 -0.53 -11.03 -4.62
CA ALA A 10 0.88 -11.28 -4.92
C ALA A 10 1.78 -10.26 -4.21
N TYR A 11 2.93 -10.73 -3.77
CA TYR A 11 4.01 -9.90 -3.27
C TYR A 11 5.14 -9.88 -4.29
N LEU A 12 5.50 -8.70 -4.81
CA LEU A 12 6.48 -8.52 -5.87
C LEU A 12 7.71 -7.78 -5.33
N ASN A 13 8.87 -8.44 -5.36
CA ASN A 13 10.13 -7.80 -5.01
C ASN A 13 10.83 -7.26 -6.26
N ASP A 14 11.06 -5.95 -6.30
CA ASP A 14 11.79 -5.26 -7.37
C ASP A 14 13.17 -4.84 -6.85
N PRO A 15 14.26 -5.22 -7.54
CA PRO A 15 15.62 -4.92 -7.07
C PRO A 15 16.11 -3.48 -7.33
N ASN A 16 15.28 -2.60 -7.93
CA ASN A 16 15.66 -1.21 -8.21
C ASN A 16 15.59 -0.36 -6.95
N GLU A 17 16.64 -0.43 -6.14
CA GLU A 17 16.77 0.30 -4.88
C GLU A 17 16.76 1.82 -5.10
N ASP A 18 16.22 2.56 -4.12
CA ASP A 18 16.15 4.03 -4.02
C ASP A 18 15.46 4.75 -5.20
N SER A 19 14.78 4.04 -6.09
CA SER A 19 14.04 4.64 -7.19
C SER A 19 12.68 5.15 -6.74
N LEU A 20 12.48 6.47 -6.78
CA LEU A 20 11.17 7.11 -6.53
C LEU A 20 10.16 6.88 -7.67
N LEU A 21 10.65 6.51 -8.85
CA LEU A 21 9.83 6.30 -10.04
C LEU A 21 9.64 4.80 -10.29
N THR A 22 8.40 4.41 -10.54
CA THR A 22 8.07 3.06 -11.01
C THR A 22 8.67 2.82 -12.39
N SER A 23 9.45 1.76 -12.55
CA SER A 23 10.07 1.39 -13.82
C SER A 23 9.03 0.82 -14.80
N GLY A 24 9.39 0.82 -16.10
CA GLY A 24 8.56 0.17 -17.13
C GLY A 24 8.45 -1.33 -16.88
N GLU A 25 9.51 -1.97 -16.40
CA GLU A 25 9.53 -3.40 -16.08
C GLU A 25 8.61 -3.74 -14.90
N GLN A 26 8.62 -2.92 -13.82
CA GLN A 26 7.69 -3.08 -12.71
C GLN A 26 6.23 -3.03 -13.19
N LYS A 27 5.90 -2.05 -14.04
CA LYS A 27 4.54 -1.92 -14.60
C LYS A 27 4.14 -3.14 -15.41
N GLN A 28 5.03 -3.63 -16.28
CA GLN A 28 4.79 -4.83 -17.09
C GLN A 28 4.60 -6.08 -16.22
N ASN A 29 5.41 -6.25 -15.18
CA ASN A 29 5.30 -7.39 -14.26
C ASN A 29 3.96 -7.35 -13.48
N VAL A 30 3.53 -6.19 -13.01
CA VAL A 30 2.24 -6.00 -12.35
C VAL A 30 1.08 -6.29 -13.31
N GLU A 31 1.15 -5.77 -14.54
CA GLU A 31 0.15 -6.04 -15.58
C GLU A 31 0.08 -7.53 -15.94
N LEU A 32 1.22 -8.20 -16.05
CA LEU A 32 1.28 -9.65 -16.30
C LEU A 32 0.58 -10.42 -15.17
N LEU A 33 0.78 -10.05 -13.92
CA LEU A 33 0.12 -10.68 -12.77
C LEU A 33 -1.40 -10.46 -12.83
N PHE A 34 -1.87 -9.25 -13.11
CA PHE A 34 -3.30 -8.96 -13.28
C PHE A 34 -3.93 -9.76 -14.40
N ASN A 35 -3.27 -9.84 -15.56
CA ASN A 35 -3.72 -10.63 -16.72
C ASN A 35 -3.77 -12.14 -16.42
N ASN A 36 -3.06 -12.61 -15.39
CA ASN A 36 -3.10 -13.99 -14.91
C ASN A 36 -3.99 -14.19 -13.66
N GLY A 37 -4.87 -13.22 -13.36
CA GLY A 37 -5.92 -13.36 -12.35
C GLY A 37 -5.51 -12.97 -10.94
N VAL A 38 -4.37 -12.30 -10.75
CA VAL A 38 -4.03 -11.66 -9.48
C VAL A 38 -4.89 -10.40 -9.32
N ASN A 39 -5.40 -10.17 -8.13
CA ASN A 39 -6.24 -9.00 -7.83
C ASN A 39 -5.46 -7.88 -7.15
N VAL A 40 -4.51 -8.23 -6.30
CA VAL A 40 -3.71 -7.27 -5.56
C VAL A 40 -2.23 -7.59 -5.72
N VAL A 41 -1.42 -6.58 -6.04
CA VAL A 41 0.03 -6.70 -6.08
C VAL A 41 0.64 -5.70 -5.10
N LEU A 42 1.38 -6.21 -4.11
CA LEU A 42 2.11 -5.39 -3.15
C LEU A 42 3.59 -5.47 -3.45
N GLY A 43 4.14 -4.36 -3.93
CA GLY A 43 5.53 -4.24 -4.33
C GLY A 43 6.44 -3.88 -3.16
N THR A 44 7.69 -4.29 -3.28
CA THR A 44 8.80 -3.99 -2.35
C THR A 44 10.12 -4.00 -3.11
N GLY A 45 11.24 -3.76 -2.40
CA GLY A 45 12.61 -3.83 -2.94
C GLY A 45 13.21 -2.48 -3.25
N SER A 46 12.42 -1.51 -3.72
CA SER A 46 12.96 -0.17 -4.00
C SER A 46 13.32 0.62 -2.75
N MET A 47 12.95 0.15 -1.55
CA MET A 47 13.19 0.80 -0.24
C MET A 47 12.50 2.18 -0.07
N VAL A 48 11.94 2.75 -1.14
CA VAL A 48 11.17 3.99 -1.13
C VAL A 48 9.75 3.73 -1.59
N VAL A 49 8.80 4.50 -1.07
CA VAL A 49 7.40 4.38 -1.47
C VAL A 49 7.23 4.88 -2.91
N GLN A 50 6.64 4.02 -3.73
CA GLN A 50 6.24 4.34 -5.11
C GLN A 50 4.71 4.42 -5.21
N GLY A 51 4.22 4.88 -6.36
CA GLY A 51 2.79 5.09 -6.60
C GLY A 51 1.95 3.82 -6.61
N GLN A 52 0.67 4.03 -6.86
CA GLN A 52 -0.33 2.97 -6.93
C GLN A 52 -1.04 2.96 -8.28
N VAL A 53 -1.73 1.86 -8.55
CA VAL A 53 -2.76 1.74 -9.57
C VAL A 53 -3.96 1.02 -8.98
N GLU A 54 -5.15 1.54 -9.27
CA GLU A 54 -6.44 0.93 -8.96
C GLU A 54 -7.31 1.01 -10.21
N ASP A 55 -7.87 -0.11 -10.64
CA ASP A 55 -8.70 -0.18 -11.85
C ASP A 55 -9.69 -1.32 -11.78
N GLN A 56 -10.60 -1.35 -12.73
CA GLN A 56 -11.55 -2.44 -12.95
C GLN A 56 -11.33 -3.05 -14.34
N VAL A 57 -10.90 -4.29 -14.35
CA VAL A 57 -10.61 -5.01 -15.60
C VAL A 57 -11.78 -5.93 -15.96
N GLN A 58 -12.34 -5.75 -17.16
CA GLN A 58 -13.36 -6.64 -17.70
C GLN A 58 -12.75 -8.01 -17.99
N VAL A 59 -13.24 -9.05 -17.34
CA VAL A 59 -12.78 -10.43 -17.55
C VAL A 59 -13.62 -11.14 -18.61
N ASN A 60 -14.92 -10.88 -18.61
CA ASN A 60 -15.90 -11.32 -19.60
C ASN A 60 -17.14 -10.42 -19.52
N ASP A 61 -18.17 -10.68 -20.35
CA ASP A 61 -19.37 -9.84 -20.44
C ASP A 61 -20.13 -9.68 -19.12
N GLU A 62 -19.94 -10.59 -18.16
CA GLU A 62 -20.66 -10.63 -16.87
C GLU A 62 -19.78 -10.31 -15.67
N LYS A 63 -18.43 -10.27 -15.83
CA LYS A 63 -17.50 -10.15 -14.70
C LYS A 63 -16.44 -9.11 -14.92
N THR A 64 -16.39 -8.16 -13.98
CA THR A 64 -15.31 -7.19 -13.82
C THR A 64 -14.49 -7.55 -12.58
N ASN A 65 -13.17 -7.59 -12.72
CA ASN A 65 -12.27 -7.75 -11.58
C ASN A 65 -11.76 -6.39 -11.12
N HIS A 66 -11.90 -6.13 -9.85
CA HIS A 66 -11.22 -5.01 -9.20
C HIS A 66 -9.76 -5.40 -8.96
N ILE A 67 -8.83 -4.58 -9.44
CA ILE A 67 -7.39 -4.77 -9.32
C ILE A 67 -6.76 -3.58 -8.59
N TYR A 68 -5.74 -3.88 -7.79
CA TYR A 68 -5.02 -2.86 -7.03
C TYR A 68 -3.54 -3.21 -6.91
N SER A 69 -2.66 -2.22 -7.09
CA SER A 69 -1.24 -2.38 -6.78
C SER A 69 -0.67 -1.14 -6.14
N ILE A 70 0.23 -1.34 -5.17
CA ILE A 70 1.25 -0.39 -4.73
C ILE A 70 2.58 -0.90 -5.25
N TYR A 71 3.25 -0.12 -6.10
CA TYR A 71 4.50 -0.56 -6.74
C TYR A 71 5.65 -0.74 -5.75
N SER A 72 5.68 0.04 -4.66
CA SER A 72 6.53 -0.22 -3.51
C SER A 72 5.93 0.36 -2.23
N LEU A 73 5.87 -0.47 -1.19
CA LEU A 73 5.44 -0.09 0.15
C LEU A 73 6.49 0.71 0.93
N GLY A 74 7.72 0.83 0.39
CA GLY A 74 8.86 1.41 1.10
C GLY A 74 9.51 0.44 2.09
N ASP A 75 10.49 0.93 2.86
CA ASP A 75 11.15 0.16 3.90
C ASP A 75 10.53 0.46 5.27
N PHE A 76 9.79 -0.49 5.81
CA PHE A 76 9.00 -0.28 7.02
C PHE A 76 9.88 0.00 8.25
N PHE A 77 11.00 -0.71 8.39
CA PHE A 77 11.90 -0.54 9.53
C PHE A 77 13.33 -1.00 9.20
N GLY A 78 14.06 -0.21 8.42
CA GLY A 78 15.37 -0.58 7.90
C GLY A 78 16.52 0.34 8.36
N ILE A 79 17.64 0.23 7.66
CA ILE A 79 18.76 1.18 7.70
C ILE A 79 18.54 2.12 6.53
N TYR A 80 18.36 3.41 6.83
CA TYR A 80 17.96 4.39 5.83
C TYR A 80 19.15 5.24 5.37
N ALA A 81 19.41 5.21 4.07
CA ALA A 81 20.45 6.02 3.45
C ALA A 81 19.99 7.46 3.20
N SER A 82 18.68 7.67 2.99
CA SER A 82 18.10 8.98 2.67
C SER A 82 16.84 9.28 3.48
N ASP A 83 16.35 10.52 3.39
CA ASP A 83 15.07 10.89 4.01
C ASP A 83 13.87 10.20 3.31
N ASP A 84 13.99 9.84 2.02
CA ASP A 84 12.93 9.16 1.28
C ASP A 84 12.69 7.72 1.73
N ASN A 85 13.75 7.02 2.16
CA ASN A 85 13.66 5.67 2.71
C ASN A 85 12.99 5.61 4.09
N ARG A 86 12.79 6.75 4.76
CA ARG A 86 12.15 6.82 6.09
C ARG A 86 10.64 6.68 6.03
N SER A 87 10.07 6.68 4.84
CA SER A 87 8.63 6.61 4.64
C SER A 87 8.22 5.22 4.21
N SER A 88 7.12 4.75 4.73
CA SER A 88 6.48 3.51 4.30
C SER A 88 4.96 3.62 4.33
N VAL A 89 4.32 2.65 3.71
CA VAL A 89 2.87 2.59 3.55
C VAL A 89 2.35 1.26 4.07
N ILE A 90 1.28 1.32 4.88
CA ILE A 90 0.49 0.16 5.26
C ILE A 90 -0.73 0.15 4.34
N ALA A 91 -0.83 -0.85 3.47
CA ALA A 91 -2.00 -1.05 2.62
C ALA A 91 -3.21 -1.42 3.48
N ASN A 92 -4.35 -0.77 3.22
CA ASN A 92 -5.59 -0.99 3.94
C ASN A 92 -6.66 -1.45 2.94
N ILE A 93 -6.85 -2.77 2.85
CA ILE A 93 -7.75 -3.40 1.88
C ILE A 93 -8.77 -4.24 2.63
N GLU A 94 -10.05 -4.01 2.36
CA GLU A 94 -11.16 -4.74 2.93
C GLU A 94 -11.73 -5.72 1.89
N PHE A 95 -11.85 -6.99 2.27
CA PHE A 95 -12.50 -8.02 1.47
C PHE A 95 -13.80 -8.43 2.14
N THR A 96 -14.90 -8.35 1.40
CA THR A 96 -16.23 -8.71 1.89
C THR A 96 -16.78 -9.88 1.08
N LYS A 97 -17.25 -10.94 1.75
CA LYS A 97 -17.96 -12.05 1.12
C LYS A 97 -19.37 -12.17 1.68
N LYS A 98 -20.37 -11.98 0.84
CA LYS A 98 -21.79 -12.13 1.17
C LYS A 98 -22.33 -13.42 0.55
N ILE A 99 -22.85 -14.32 1.39
CA ILE A 99 -23.41 -15.59 0.96
C ILE A 99 -24.90 -15.59 1.25
N LYS A 100 -25.73 -15.73 0.20
CA LYS A 100 -27.18 -15.86 0.31
C LYS A 100 -27.57 -17.32 0.28
N LYS A 101 -28.38 -17.75 1.24
CA LYS A 101 -28.88 -19.13 1.34
C LYS A 101 -30.41 -19.15 1.22
N ASN A 102 -30.94 -20.23 0.66
CA ASN A 102 -32.38 -20.51 0.64
C ASN A 102 -32.86 -21.05 2.00
N LYS A 103 -34.15 -21.32 2.14
CA LYS A 103 -34.75 -21.87 3.36
C LYS A 103 -34.22 -23.25 3.75
N LYS A 104 -33.61 -23.98 2.82
CA LYS A 104 -33.00 -25.29 3.05
C LYS A 104 -31.51 -25.20 3.44
N GLY A 105 -30.94 -23.99 3.48
CA GLY A 105 -29.53 -23.77 3.79
C GLY A 105 -28.58 -23.88 2.60
N GLU A 106 -29.11 -24.11 1.39
CA GLU A 106 -28.31 -24.19 0.17
C GLU A 106 -27.89 -22.79 -0.31
N ILE A 107 -26.64 -22.65 -0.76
CA ILE A 107 -26.12 -21.39 -1.29
C ILE A 107 -26.77 -21.13 -2.64
N ILE A 108 -27.43 -19.98 -2.79
CA ILE A 108 -28.10 -19.53 -4.01
C ILE A 108 -27.43 -18.33 -4.66
N ASP A 109 -26.54 -17.66 -3.90
CA ASP A 109 -25.80 -16.51 -4.42
C ASP A 109 -24.55 -16.26 -3.57
N THR A 110 -23.48 -15.76 -4.18
CA THR A 110 -22.26 -15.36 -3.51
C THR A 110 -21.71 -14.11 -4.18
N VAL A 111 -21.63 -13.02 -3.42
CA VAL A 111 -21.01 -11.77 -3.85
C VAL A 111 -19.72 -11.58 -3.08
N VAL A 112 -18.63 -11.31 -3.80
CA VAL A 112 -17.33 -10.99 -3.21
C VAL A 112 -16.92 -9.61 -3.70
N ASP A 113 -16.50 -8.76 -2.77
CA ASP A 113 -16.15 -7.37 -3.03
C ASP A 113 -14.83 -7.00 -2.38
N MET A 114 -14.07 -6.12 -3.01
CA MET A 114 -12.82 -5.56 -2.53
C MET A 114 -12.95 -4.04 -2.47
N LYS A 115 -12.59 -3.48 -1.33
CA LYS A 115 -12.53 -2.04 -1.13
C LYS A 115 -11.11 -1.64 -0.73
N VAL A 116 -10.51 -0.76 -1.50
CA VAL A 116 -9.25 -0.11 -1.15
C VAL A 116 -9.58 1.11 -0.30
N ASN A 117 -9.07 1.11 0.92
CA ASN A 117 -9.20 2.24 1.84
C ASN A 117 -7.94 3.10 1.77
N THR A 118 -8.02 4.33 2.26
CA THR A 118 -6.85 5.21 2.38
C THR A 118 -5.73 4.49 3.12
N PRO A 119 -4.54 4.39 2.53
CA PRO A 119 -3.41 3.75 3.18
C PRO A 119 -2.92 4.57 4.39
N ILE A 120 -2.27 3.90 5.33
CA ILE A 120 -1.67 4.55 6.49
C ILE A 120 -0.22 4.87 6.16
N PHE A 121 0.15 6.15 6.23
CA PHE A 121 1.51 6.61 6.02
C PHE A 121 2.30 6.59 7.30
N VAL A 122 3.48 5.99 7.24
CA VAL A 122 4.38 5.81 8.38
C VAL A 122 5.73 6.48 8.09
N TRP A 123 6.32 7.07 9.10
CA TRP A 123 7.64 7.70 9.02
C TRP A 123 8.51 7.29 10.20
N THR A 124 9.77 6.94 9.92
CA THR A 124 10.72 6.54 10.94
C THR A 124 11.71 7.67 11.22
N ASN A 125 11.78 8.10 12.47
CA ASN A 125 12.78 9.05 12.94
C ASN A 125 13.99 8.34 13.58
N PHE A 126 15.16 8.91 13.38
CA PHE A 126 16.40 8.51 14.04
C PHE A 126 16.80 9.61 15.02
N SER A 127 16.73 9.31 16.30
CA SER A 127 17.25 10.22 17.31
C SER A 127 18.79 10.20 17.31
N SER A 128 19.39 11.26 17.89
CA SER A 128 20.84 11.34 18.12
C SER A 128 21.41 10.21 19.00
N LYS A 129 20.54 9.43 19.65
CA LYS A 129 20.89 8.26 20.47
C LYS A 129 20.76 6.93 19.72
N ASN A 130 20.65 6.95 18.39
CA ASN A 130 20.39 5.78 17.54
C ASN A 130 19.08 5.03 17.88
N ILE A 131 18.13 5.72 18.49
CA ILE A 131 16.79 5.18 18.75
C ILE A 131 15.95 5.47 17.52
N LYS A 132 15.40 4.42 16.94
CA LYS A 132 14.40 4.50 15.85
C LYS A 132 13.02 4.57 16.47
N THR A 133 12.24 5.57 16.08
CA THR A 133 10.84 5.71 16.47
C THR A 133 10.00 5.83 15.23
N MET A 134 8.99 4.98 15.13
CA MET A 134 8.05 4.99 14.02
C MET A 134 6.80 5.75 14.41
N TYR A 135 6.35 6.61 13.51
CA TYR A 135 5.17 7.46 13.68
C TYR A 135 4.16 7.20 12.57
N ILE A 136 2.88 7.15 12.91
CA ILE A 136 1.80 7.37 11.94
C ILE A 136 1.84 8.87 11.63
N MET A 137 2.09 9.22 10.36
CA MET A 137 2.42 10.61 9.99
C MET A 137 1.33 11.60 10.39
N GLN A 138 0.06 11.28 10.13
CA GLN A 138 -1.04 12.21 10.44
C GLN A 138 -1.22 12.43 11.94
N ASP A 139 -1.07 11.38 12.73
CA ASP A 139 -1.19 11.46 14.19
C ASP A 139 -0.05 12.32 14.77
N GLU A 140 1.17 12.14 14.27
CA GLU A 140 2.32 12.90 14.76
C GLU A 140 2.28 14.36 14.33
N ILE A 141 1.74 14.66 13.13
CA ILE A 141 1.47 16.06 12.71
C ILE A 141 0.49 16.72 13.68
N ASN A 142 -0.57 16.02 14.06
CA ASN A 142 -1.57 16.52 15.01
C ASN A 142 -0.95 16.74 16.40
N ASN A 143 -0.12 15.80 16.87
CA ASN A 143 0.58 15.88 18.15
C ASN A 143 1.54 17.07 18.19
N TYR A 144 2.32 17.27 17.12
CA TYR A 144 3.25 18.40 17.03
C TYR A 144 2.51 19.75 17.10
N ASN A 145 1.44 19.90 16.34
CA ASN A 145 0.63 21.11 16.32
C ASN A 145 -0.07 21.39 17.66
N ALA A 146 -0.33 20.34 18.45
CA ALA A 146 -0.90 20.45 19.80
C ALA A 146 0.17 20.66 20.90
N GLY A 147 1.46 20.70 20.55
CA GLY A 147 2.57 20.84 21.51
C GLY A 147 2.90 19.54 22.28
N ASN A 148 2.43 18.39 21.80
CA ASN A 148 2.57 17.07 22.44
C ASN A 148 3.62 16.17 21.77
N SER A 149 4.43 16.69 20.85
CA SER A 149 5.45 15.96 20.14
C SER A 149 6.85 16.21 20.71
N ASN A 150 7.72 15.22 20.62
CA ASN A 150 9.14 15.34 20.94
C ASN A 150 10.02 15.61 19.70
N LEU A 151 9.42 15.79 18.52
CA LEU A 151 10.16 16.12 17.30
C LEU A 151 10.69 17.55 17.37
N THR A 152 11.93 17.72 16.89
CA THR A 152 12.44 19.07 16.60
C THR A 152 11.72 19.65 15.38
N SER A 153 11.74 20.97 15.21
CA SER A 153 11.16 21.62 14.02
C SER A 153 11.75 21.08 12.70
N LYS A 154 13.03 20.69 12.71
CA LYS A 154 13.69 20.11 11.54
C LYS A 154 13.13 18.73 11.20
N GLU A 155 12.92 17.89 12.21
CA GLU A 155 12.34 16.54 12.04
C GLU A 155 10.87 16.62 11.62
N TYR A 156 10.12 17.51 12.23
CA TYR A 156 8.74 17.79 11.84
C TYR A 156 8.61 18.20 10.37
N ASN A 157 9.45 19.13 9.91
CA ASN A 157 9.44 19.56 8.51
C ASN A 157 9.74 18.40 7.53
N LYS A 158 10.65 17.48 7.89
CA LYS A 158 10.92 16.28 7.11
C LYS A 158 9.70 15.35 7.05
N LEU A 159 9.05 15.12 8.19
CA LEU A 159 7.83 14.33 8.28
C LEU A 159 6.71 14.91 7.41
N VAL A 160 6.47 16.23 7.49
CA VAL A 160 5.45 16.93 6.68
C VAL A 160 5.77 16.80 5.20
N SER A 161 7.02 17.04 4.79
CA SER A 161 7.45 16.90 3.39
C SER A 161 7.21 15.47 2.86
N ALA A 162 7.54 14.45 3.67
CA ALA A 162 7.28 13.05 3.33
C ALA A 162 5.78 12.76 3.21
N ASN A 163 4.97 13.25 4.15
CA ASN A 163 3.52 13.10 4.13
C ASN A 163 2.87 13.73 2.88
N ASP A 164 3.31 14.92 2.49
CA ASP A 164 2.78 15.61 1.32
C ASP A 164 3.18 14.89 0.02
N ARG A 165 4.40 14.35 -0.06
CA ARG A 165 4.83 13.50 -1.16
C ARG A 165 3.92 12.27 -1.28
N LEU A 166 3.69 11.55 -0.18
CA LEU A 166 2.84 10.35 -0.20
C LEU A 166 1.40 10.70 -0.56
N LYS A 167 0.82 11.76 -0.01
CA LYS A 167 -0.51 12.23 -0.41
C LYS A 167 -0.63 12.52 -1.90
N GLY A 168 0.48 12.93 -2.55
CA GLY A 168 0.54 13.11 -3.99
C GLY A 168 0.50 11.80 -4.78
N LEU A 169 1.08 10.72 -4.26
CA LEU A 169 1.13 9.41 -4.90
C LEU A 169 -0.18 8.59 -4.76
N PHE A 170 -0.98 8.87 -3.72
CA PHE A 170 -2.17 8.11 -3.34
C PHE A 170 -3.46 8.96 -3.45
N LYS A 171 -3.55 9.73 -4.53
CA LYS A 171 -4.76 10.53 -4.88
C LYS A 171 -5.73 9.72 -5.69
#